data_2ea639d0b5518d2cb5a5bf5df3cb5a01
#
_entry.id   2ea639d0b5518d2cb5a5bf5df3cb5a01
#
_cell.length_a   1.000
_cell.length_b   1.000
_cell.length_c   1.000
_cell.angle_alpha   90.00
_cell.angle_beta   90.00
_cell.angle_gamma   90.00
#
_symmetry.space_group_name_H-M   'P 1'
#
loop_
_entity.id
_entity.type
_entity.pdbx_description
1 polymer ?
#
loop_
_entity_poly.entity_id
_entity_poly.type
_entity_poly.pdbx_seq_one_letter_code
_entity_poly.pdbx_strand_id
1 'polypeptide(L)'
;SWVHAERHWQIATPDGLVCRRDKGRTPIGIIECKTSALDWEWGDEGSDQVPLGYRYQAQWSMDTLGLPVCHFSVLTSRLVFRRFEVEYDADMAEWLREEAEIFLASIASGQRPSVDEHAETYRAVRALHPLIDDADVIIPTDLAHRYAQAQRDLAAAGAAKQAAVT
;
A
#
# COMPACT_ATOMS: atom_id res chain seq x y z
N SER A 1 -9.57 -9.42 -13.33
CA SER A 1 -10.13 -8.39 -12.44
C SER A 1 -11.59 -8.66 -12.16
N TRP A 2 -12.03 -8.33 -10.97
CA TRP A 2 -13.41 -8.48 -10.49
C TRP A 2 -13.96 -7.11 -10.14
N VAL A 3 -15.24 -6.89 -10.40
CA VAL A 3 -15.96 -5.65 -10.08
C VAL A 3 -17.02 -5.99 -9.04
N HIS A 4 -17.15 -5.18 -8.00
CA HIS A 4 -18.21 -5.38 -7.02
C HIS A 4 -19.59 -5.27 -7.67
N ALA A 5 -20.53 -6.12 -7.27
CA ALA A 5 -21.84 -6.23 -7.93
C ALA A 5 -22.66 -4.93 -7.94
N GLU A 6 -22.55 -4.13 -6.88
CA GLU A 6 -23.30 -2.88 -6.71
C GLU A 6 -22.40 -1.63 -6.84
N ARG A 7 -21.17 -1.69 -6.31
CA ARG A 7 -20.20 -0.59 -6.34
C ARG A 7 -19.22 -0.76 -7.50
N HIS A 8 -19.64 -0.41 -8.71
CA HIS A 8 -18.88 -0.64 -9.95
C HIS A 8 -17.51 0.06 -10.01
N TRP A 9 -17.28 1.03 -9.14
CA TRP A 9 -15.97 1.68 -8.99
C TRP A 9 -14.99 0.85 -8.16
N GLN A 10 -15.48 -0.11 -7.37
CA GLN A 10 -14.67 -1.00 -6.55
C GLN A 10 -14.24 -2.21 -7.35
N ILE A 11 -12.95 -2.29 -7.63
CA ILE A 11 -12.35 -3.33 -8.47
C ILE A 11 -11.22 -4.00 -7.69
N ALA A 12 -11.10 -5.31 -7.84
CA ALA A 12 -10.01 -6.10 -7.27
C ALA A 12 -9.46 -7.12 -8.27
N THR A 13 -8.19 -7.46 -8.12
CA THR A 13 -7.50 -8.44 -8.96
C THR A 13 -6.66 -9.35 -8.07
N PRO A 14 -7.27 -10.27 -7.29
CA PRO A 14 -6.51 -11.26 -6.54
C PRO A 14 -5.76 -12.18 -7.50
N ASP A 15 -4.65 -12.75 -7.04
CA ASP A 15 -3.83 -13.66 -7.85
C ASP A 15 -4.56 -14.97 -8.17
N GLY A 16 -5.52 -15.36 -7.33
CA GLY A 16 -6.35 -16.54 -7.58
C GLY A 16 -7.55 -16.66 -6.65
N LEU A 17 -8.37 -17.69 -6.92
CA LEU A 17 -9.50 -18.07 -6.10
C LEU A 17 -9.28 -19.45 -5.47
N VAL A 18 -9.60 -19.55 -4.20
CA VAL A 18 -9.74 -20.83 -3.52
C VAL A 18 -11.17 -21.33 -3.73
N CYS A 19 -11.31 -22.47 -4.36
CA CYS A 19 -12.63 -23.01 -4.68
C CYS A 19 -12.87 -24.34 -3.94
N ARG A 20 -14.13 -24.55 -3.55
CA ARG A 20 -14.57 -25.85 -3.05
C ARG A 20 -14.44 -26.92 -4.15
N ARG A 21 -14.10 -28.15 -3.78
CA ARG A 21 -14.06 -29.28 -4.70
C ARG A 21 -15.47 -29.84 -5.00
N ASP A 22 -16.35 -28.96 -5.41
CA ASP A 22 -17.68 -29.32 -5.90
C ASP A 22 -17.74 -29.19 -7.43
N LYS A 23 -18.85 -29.64 -8.04
CA LYS A 23 -19.03 -29.55 -9.50
C LYS A 23 -19.07 -28.13 -10.00
N GLY A 24 -19.46 -27.15 -9.17
CA GLY A 24 -19.56 -25.72 -9.50
C GLY A 24 -18.26 -24.95 -9.27
N ARG A 25 -17.26 -25.54 -8.59
CA ARG A 25 -16.03 -24.85 -8.19
C ARG A 25 -16.33 -23.53 -7.49
N THR A 26 -17.26 -23.57 -6.51
CA THR A 26 -17.71 -22.40 -5.77
C THR A 26 -16.53 -21.74 -5.07
N PRO A 27 -16.27 -20.43 -5.32
CA PRO A 27 -15.24 -19.69 -4.60
C PRO A 27 -15.54 -19.62 -3.11
N ILE A 28 -14.55 -19.84 -2.27
CA ILE A 28 -14.66 -19.80 -0.80
C ILE A 28 -13.62 -18.88 -0.18
N GLY A 29 -12.67 -18.36 -0.96
CA GLY A 29 -11.63 -17.45 -0.54
C GLY A 29 -10.80 -16.97 -1.72
N ILE A 30 -9.89 -16.06 -1.45
CA ILE A 30 -8.91 -15.57 -2.42
C ILE A 30 -7.50 -16.03 -2.03
N ILE A 31 -6.58 -16.00 -2.99
CA ILE A 31 -5.16 -16.24 -2.75
C ILE A 31 -4.35 -15.07 -3.29
N GLU A 32 -3.36 -14.65 -2.51
CA GLU A 32 -2.37 -13.63 -2.84
C GLU A 32 -0.97 -14.24 -2.74
N CYS A 33 -0.16 -14.05 -3.77
CA CYS A 33 1.21 -14.53 -3.84
C CYS A 33 2.17 -13.36 -3.66
N LYS A 34 3.06 -13.44 -2.69
CA LYS A 34 4.00 -12.35 -2.38
C LYS A 34 5.43 -12.88 -2.34
N THR A 35 6.36 -12.01 -2.74
CA THR A 35 7.79 -12.18 -2.43
C THR A 35 8.19 -11.11 -1.42
N SER A 36 8.95 -11.49 -0.40
CA SER A 36 9.39 -10.55 0.64
C SER A 36 10.87 -10.70 0.92
N ALA A 37 11.58 -9.57 0.92
CA ALA A 37 12.95 -9.50 1.39
C ALA A 37 13.03 -9.31 2.92
N LEU A 38 11.94 -8.89 3.56
CA LEU A 38 11.87 -8.50 4.97
C LEU A 38 11.02 -9.52 5.74
N ASP A 39 11.66 -10.61 6.19
CA ASP A 39 10.98 -11.69 6.90
C ASP A 39 10.34 -11.24 8.22
N TRP A 40 10.90 -10.21 8.85
CA TRP A 40 10.46 -9.69 10.15
C TRP A 40 9.14 -8.89 10.11
N GLU A 41 8.69 -8.48 8.93
CA GLU A 41 7.39 -7.80 8.76
C GLU A 41 6.20 -8.79 8.81
N TRP A 42 6.49 -10.08 8.68
CA TRP A 42 5.51 -11.15 8.70
C TRP A 42 5.55 -11.85 10.07
N GLY A 43 4.39 -12.15 10.63
CA GLY A 43 4.27 -12.89 11.87
C GLY A 43 4.65 -14.37 11.75
N ASP A 44 4.23 -15.19 12.69
CA ASP A 44 4.43 -16.63 12.64
C ASP A 44 3.64 -17.27 11.50
N GLU A 45 4.19 -18.33 10.92
CA GLU A 45 3.51 -19.08 9.85
C GLU A 45 2.15 -19.59 10.32
N GLY A 46 1.13 -19.38 9.50
CA GLY A 46 -0.24 -19.76 9.78
C GLY A 46 -1.02 -18.73 10.60
N SER A 47 -0.39 -17.61 11.03
CA SER A 47 -1.08 -16.50 11.71
C SER A 47 -1.76 -15.57 10.69
N ASP A 48 -2.50 -14.59 11.22
CA ASP A 48 -3.06 -13.47 10.47
C ASP A 48 -2.12 -12.24 10.43
N GLN A 49 -0.93 -12.34 11.02
CA GLN A 49 0.04 -11.25 11.12
C GLN A 49 0.76 -11.04 9.80
N VAL A 50 0.18 -10.19 8.97
CA VAL A 50 0.72 -9.79 7.67
C VAL A 50 0.99 -8.27 7.67
N PRO A 51 1.93 -7.77 6.84
CA PRO A 51 2.15 -6.33 6.69
C PRO A 51 0.85 -5.59 6.38
N LEU A 52 0.67 -4.41 7.02
CA LEU A 52 -0.60 -3.68 7.01
C LEU A 52 -1.11 -3.36 5.60
N GLY A 53 -0.22 -2.99 4.67
CA GLY A 53 -0.61 -2.73 3.28
C GLY A 53 -1.19 -3.97 2.57
N TYR A 54 -0.67 -5.15 2.86
CA TYR A 54 -1.21 -6.40 2.32
C TYR A 54 -2.54 -6.78 3.01
N ARG A 55 -2.69 -6.48 4.31
CA ARG A 55 -3.97 -6.64 5.00
C ARG A 55 -5.06 -5.78 4.35
N TYR A 56 -4.79 -4.51 4.05
CA TYR A 56 -5.73 -3.64 3.34
C TYR A 56 -6.07 -4.17 1.95
N GLN A 57 -5.08 -4.64 1.19
CA GLN A 57 -5.31 -5.26 -0.11
C GLN A 57 -6.23 -6.47 0.00
N ALA A 58 -6.00 -7.34 0.99
CA ALA A 58 -6.82 -8.53 1.23
C ALA A 58 -8.27 -8.15 1.58
N GLN A 59 -8.47 -7.21 2.51
CA GLN A 59 -9.80 -6.75 2.91
C GLN A 59 -10.56 -6.14 1.75
N TRP A 60 -9.91 -5.29 0.96
CA TRP A 60 -10.50 -4.72 -0.25
C TRP A 60 -10.92 -5.79 -1.27
N SER A 61 -10.05 -6.76 -1.51
CA SER A 61 -10.33 -7.84 -2.46
C SER A 61 -11.45 -8.74 -1.97
N MET A 62 -11.46 -9.10 -0.68
CA MET A 62 -12.52 -9.90 -0.08
C MET A 62 -13.87 -9.19 -0.12
N ASP A 63 -13.91 -7.89 0.21
CA ASP A 63 -15.12 -7.06 0.14
C ASP A 63 -15.65 -6.95 -1.29
N THR A 64 -14.75 -6.79 -2.26
CA THR A 64 -15.13 -6.71 -3.69
C THR A 64 -15.78 -8.00 -4.19
N LEU A 65 -15.29 -9.15 -3.76
CA LEU A 65 -15.75 -10.46 -4.23
C LEU A 65 -16.82 -11.08 -3.31
N GLY A 66 -17.08 -10.54 -2.13
CA GLY A 66 -17.95 -11.12 -1.13
C GLY A 66 -17.42 -12.44 -0.56
N LEU A 67 -16.09 -12.55 -0.36
CA LEU A 67 -15.42 -13.77 0.11
C LEU A 67 -14.87 -13.58 1.52
N PRO A 68 -14.92 -14.63 2.38
CA PRO A 68 -14.65 -14.49 3.81
C PRO A 68 -13.17 -14.59 4.20
N VAL A 69 -12.27 -15.06 3.32
CA VAL A 69 -10.89 -15.35 3.69
C VAL A 69 -9.91 -15.10 2.55
N CYS A 70 -8.73 -14.57 2.91
CA CYS A 70 -7.57 -14.42 2.03
C CYS A 70 -6.43 -15.30 2.54
N HIS A 71 -5.89 -16.16 1.66
CA HIS A 71 -4.70 -16.95 1.92
C HIS A 71 -3.50 -16.30 1.24
N PHE A 72 -2.47 -15.95 2.01
CA PHE A 72 -1.21 -15.46 1.49
C PHE A 72 -0.22 -16.61 1.32
N SER A 73 0.39 -16.67 0.14
CA SER A 73 1.51 -17.55 -0.20
C SER A 73 2.75 -16.70 -0.38
N VAL A 74 3.68 -16.76 0.58
CA VAL A 74 4.83 -15.85 0.66
C VAL A 74 6.12 -16.61 0.44
N LEU A 75 6.93 -16.16 -0.53
CA LEU A 75 8.30 -16.62 -0.73
C LEU A 75 9.25 -15.57 -0.18
N THR A 76 10.03 -15.93 0.86
CA THR A 76 10.98 -15.01 1.48
C THR A 76 12.33 -14.98 0.77
N SER A 77 13.19 -14.03 1.13
CA SER A 77 14.54 -13.88 0.57
C SER A 77 15.44 -15.10 0.74
N ARG A 78 15.13 -15.96 1.72
CA ARG A 78 15.84 -17.23 1.96
C ARG A 78 15.22 -18.42 1.20
N LEU A 79 14.33 -18.15 0.25
CA LEU A 79 13.55 -19.14 -0.48
C LEU A 79 12.70 -20.04 0.44
N VAL A 80 12.33 -19.54 1.62
CA VAL A 80 11.41 -20.21 2.53
C VAL A 80 9.99 -19.84 2.14
N PHE A 81 9.17 -20.85 1.92
CA PHE A 81 7.75 -20.67 1.66
C PHE A 81 6.98 -20.61 2.98
N ARG A 82 6.12 -19.59 3.13
CA ARG A 82 5.28 -19.38 4.32
C ARG A 82 3.85 -19.09 3.89
N ARG A 83 2.91 -19.45 4.74
CA ARG A 83 1.47 -19.24 4.52
C ARG A 83 0.89 -18.45 5.66
N PHE A 84 -0.05 -17.55 5.31
CA PHE A 84 -0.82 -16.76 6.28
C PHE A 84 -2.28 -16.77 5.88
N GLU A 85 -3.16 -16.55 6.83
CA GLU A 85 -4.60 -16.53 6.61
C GLU A 85 -5.19 -15.31 7.28
N VAL A 86 -5.94 -14.51 6.52
CA VAL A 86 -6.59 -13.30 7.00
C VAL A 86 -8.07 -13.44 6.75
N GLU A 87 -8.86 -13.33 7.80
CA GLU A 87 -10.32 -13.32 7.72
C GLU A 87 -10.83 -11.93 7.32
N TYR A 88 -12.04 -11.91 6.75
CA TYR A 88 -12.73 -10.67 6.41
C TYR A 88 -13.13 -9.90 7.67
N ASP A 89 -12.77 -8.62 7.69
CA ASP A 89 -13.06 -7.66 8.73
C ASP A 89 -13.98 -6.57 8.14
N ALA A 90 -15.25 -6.59 8.55
CA ALA A 90 -16.27 -5.69 8.01
C ALA A 90 -16.00 -4.22 8.36
N ASP A 91 -15.48 -3.94 9.55
CA ASP A 91 -15.21 -2.58 10.01
C ASP A 91 -14.02 -1.99 9.22
N MET A 92 -12.98 -2.79 9.01
CA MET A 92 -11.84 -2.38 8.18
C MET A 92 -12.25 -2.17 6.72
N ALA A 93 -13.10 -3.05 6.18
CA ALA A 93 -13.59 -2.92 4.81
C ALA A 93 -14.47 -1.67 4.64
N GLU A 94 -15.31 -1.34 5.63
CA GLU A 94 -16.11 -0.12 5.63
C GLU A 94 -15.22 1.12 5.64
N TRP A 95 -14.26 1.19 6.52
CA TRP A 95 -13.29 2.28 6.56
C TRP A 95 -12.54 2.45 5.22
N LEU A 96 -12.09 1.36 4.61
CA LEU A 96 -11.42 1.41 3.30
C LEU A 96 -12.34 1.95 2.20
N ARG A 97 -13.64 1.63 2.24
CA ARG A 97 -14.61 2.18 1.28
C ARG A 97 -14.80 3.68 1.47
N GLU A 98 -14.96 4.13 2.72
CA GLU A 98 -15.11 5.55 3.04
C GLU A 98 -13.92 6.37 2.53
N GLU A 99 -12.69 5.91 2.80
CA GLU A 99 -11.48 6.56 2.32
C GLU A 99 -11.41 6.60 0.78
N ALA A 100 -11.81 5.52 0.12
CA ALA A 100 -11.85 5.46 -1.34
C ALA A 100 -12.91 6.42 -1.92
N GLU A 101 -14.08 6.54 -1.31
CA GLU A 101 -15.13 7.49 -1.72
C GLU A 101 -14.68 8.94 -1.55
N ILE A 102 -14.03 9.27 -0.43
CA ILE A 102 -13.44 10.60 -0.20
C ILE A 102 -12.42 10.91 -1.30
N PHE A 103 -11.55 9.95 -1.63
CA PHE A 103 -10.56 10.11 -2.68
C PHE A 103 -11.20 10.32 -4.06
N LEU A 104 -12.20 9.52 -4.42
CA LEU A 104 -12.92 9.67 -5.69
C LEU A 104 -13.66 11.00 -5.78
N ALA A 105 -14.25 11.47 -4.68
CA ALA A 105 -14.89 12.78 -4.61
C ALA A 105 -13.87 13.92 -4.82
N SER A 106 -12.67 13.79 -4.26
CA SER A 106 -11.58 14.77 -4.46
C SER A 106 -11.15 14.87 -5.92
N ILE A 107 -11.07 13.73 -6.61
CA ILE A 107 -10.79 13.68 -8.06
C ILE A 107 -11.92 14.38 -8.84
N ALA A 108 -13.18 14.06 -8.55
CA ALA A 108 -14.33 14.62 -9.23
C ALA A 108 -14.45 16.15 -9.06
N SER A 109 -14.06 16.67 -7.89
CA SER A 109 -14.05 18.12 -7.58
C SER A 109 -12.79 18.83 -8.08
N GLY A 110 -11.77 18.10 -8.59
CA GLY A 110 -10.48 18.66 -8.96
C GLY A 110 -9.62 19.11 -7.77
N GLN A 111 -10.01 18.74 -6.55
CA GLN A 111 -9.25 19.04 -5.34
C GLN A 111 -8.01 18.15 -5.27
N ARG A 112 -6.84 18.76 -5.33
CA ARG A 112 -5.58 18.02 -5.16
C ARG A 112 -5.37 17.65 -3.70
N PRO A 113 -4.83 16.45 -3.42
CA PRO A 113 -4.36 16.11 -2.08
C PRO A 113 -3.33 17.11 -1.57
N SER A 114 -3.25 17.28 -0.27
CA SER A 114 -2.15 18.04 0.34
C SER A 114 -0.82 17.36 0.04
N VAL A 115 0.21 18.16 -0.15
CA VAL A 115 1.58 17.61 -0.28
C VAL A 115 2.00 17.09 1.08
N ASP A 116 2.34 15.83 1.14
CA ASP A 116 2.87 15.15 2.32
C ASP A 116 4.37 14.82 2.17
N GLU A 117 4.94 14.13 3.16
CA GLU A 117 6.36 13.75 3.20
C GLU A 117 6.64 12.43 2.44
N HIS A 118 5.64 11.82 1.81
CA HIS A 118 5.80 10.53 1.17
C HIS A 118 6.60 10.64 -0.13
N ALA A 119 7.50 9.69 -0.36
CA ALA A 119 8.39 9.71 -1.53
C ALA A 119 7.63 9.70 -2.86
N GLU A 120 6.48 9.03 -2.93
CA GLU A 120 5.65 8.98 -4.13
C GLU A 120 4.98 10.33 -4.43
N THR A 121 4.58 11.08 -3.39
CA THR A 121 4.08 12.46 -3.55
C THR A 121 5.15 13.35 -4.16
N TYR A 122 6.39 13.25 -3.68
CA TYR A 122 7.52 13.99 -4.28
C TYR A 122 7.75 13.60 -5.74
N ARG A 123 7.70 12.30 -6.08
CA ARG A 123 7.82 11.81 -7.46
C ARG A 123 6.70 12.34 -8.35
N ALA A 124 5.46 12.32 -7.86
CA ALA A 124 4.30 12.85 -8.58
C ALA A 124 4.44 14.35 -8.86
N VAL A 125 4.84 15.13 -7.86
CA VAL A 125 5.09 16.58 -8.04
C VAL A 125 6.18 16.82 -9.09
N ARG A 126 7.29 16.09 -9.05
CA ARG A 126 8.34 16.21 -10.07
C ARG A 126 7.84 15.83 -11.48
N ALA A 127 7.01 14.81 -11.59
CA ALA A 127 6.45 14.40 -12.88
C ALA A 127 5.50 15.46 -13.48
N LEU A 128 4.81 16.22 -12.64
CA LEU A 128 3.98 17.34 -13.08
C LEU A 128 4.80 18.56 -13.55
N HIS A 129 6.06 18.67 -13.14
CA HIS A 129 6.98 19.75 -13.48
C HIS A 129 8.26 19.21 -14.14
N PRO A 130 8.17 18.64 -15.34
CA PRO A 130 9.32 17.99 -16.00
C PRO A 130 10.38 18.97 -16.48
N LEU A 131 10.01 20.23 -16.67
CA LEU A 131 10.91 21.31 -17.07
C LEU A 131 11.24 22.16 -15.85
N ILE A 132 12.52 22.33 -15.59
CA ILE A 132 13.01 23.28 -14.59
C ILE A 132 13.35 24.56 -15.35
N ASP A 133 12.60 25.64 -15.09
CA ASP A 133 12.94 26.95 -15.60
C ASP A 133 14.13 27.50 -14.82
N ASP A 134 15.06 28.17 -15.51
CA ASP A 134 16.17 28.91 -14.88
C ASP A 134 15.70 30.22 -14.16
N ALA A 135 14.44 30.23 -13.74
CA ALA A 135 13.86 31.37 -13.05
C ALA A 135 14.21 31.33 -11.54
N ASP A 136 14.75 32.42 -11.04
CA ASP A 136 14.95 32.60 -9.61
C ASP A 136 13.61 32.70 -8.90
N VAL A 137 13.36 31.79 -7.95
CA VAL A 137 12.17 31.79 -7.11
C VAL A 137 12.57 32.24 -5.70
N ILE A 138 11.96 33.33 -5.25
CA ILE A 138 12.13 33.78 -3.87
C ILE A 138 11.26 32.93 -2.95
N ILE A 139 11.88 32.20 -2.06
CA ILE A 139 11.17 31.42 -1.04
C ILE A 139 11.18 32.15 0.30
N PRO A 140 10.16 31.96 1.17
CA PRO A 140 10.14 32.53 2.52
C PRO A 140 11.38 32.11 3.33
N THR A 141 11.91 33.04 4.13
CA THR A 141 13.16 32.81 4.89
C THR A 141 13.06 31.65 5.88
N ASP A 142 11.90 31.47 6.50
CA ASP A 142 11.62 30.33 7.40
C ASP A 142 11.68 29.00 6.67
N LEU A 143 11.13 28.94 5.45
CA LEU A 143 11.20 27.74 4.60
C LEU A 143 12.64 27.43 4.19
N ALA A 144 13.42 28.48 3.83
CA ALA A 144 14.83 28.31 3.50
C ALA A 144 15.64 27.77 4.70
N HIS A 145 15.38 28.27 5.91
CA HIS A 145 16.03 27.81 7.13
C HIS A 145 15.65 26.33 7.44
N ARG A 146 14.38 26.00 7.33
CA ARG A 146 13.90 24.61 7.54
C ARG A 146 14.55 23.65 6.55
N TYR A 147 14.62 24.02 5.27
CA TYR A 147 15.27 23.22 4.25
C TYR A 147 16.77 23.01 4.55
N ALA A 148 17.49 24.09 4.87
CA ALA A 148 18.89 24.01 5.20
C ALA A 148 19.16 23.18 6.47
N GLN A 149 18.26 23.22 7.45
CA GLN A 149 18.36 22.36 8.65
C GLN A 149 18.12 20.88 8.28
N ALA A 150 17.07 20.57 7.52
CA ALA A 150 16.78 19.20 7.08
C ALA A 150 17.94 18.59 6.28
N GLN A 151 18.60 19.37 5.44
CA GLN A 151 19.80 18.92 4.70
C GLN A 151 20.97 18.58 5.64
N ARG A 152 21.21 19.37 6.67
CA ARG A 152 22.23 19.08 7.69
C ARG A 152 21.93 17.82 8.47
N ASP A 153 20.66 17.64 8.87
CA ASP A 153 20.20 16.47 9.63
C ASP A 153 20.32 15.18 8.81
N LEU A 154 19.97 15.25 7.53
CA LEU A 154 20.13 14.14 6.59
C LEU A 154 21.60 13.75 6.41
N ALA A 155 22.50 14.73 6.26
CA ALA A 155 23.93 14.48 6.15
C ALA A 155 24.51 13.87 7.44
N ALA A 156 24.08 14.34 8.61
CA ALA A 156 24.48 13.80 9.90
C ALA A 156 24.00 12.36 10.10
N ALA A 157 22.73 12.09 9.75
CA ALA A 157 22.16 10.72 9.81
C ALA A 157 22.89 9.76 8.86
N GLY A 158 23.25 10.22 7.66
CA GLY A 158 24.05 9.45 6.69
C GLY A 158 25.43 9.09 7.23
N ALA A 159 26.12 10.04 7.84
CA ALA A 159 27.43 9.83 8.46
C ALA A 159 27.34 8.86 9.66
N ALA A 160 26.34 9.03 10.51
CA ALA A 160 26.10 8.13 11.66
C ALA A 160 25.81 6.69 11.20
N LYS A 161 25.01 6.51 10.15
CA LYS A 161 24.73 5.19 9.56
C LYS A 161 26.03 4.54 9.04
N GLN A 162 26.88 5.31 8.37
CA GLN A 162 28.15 4.79 7.83
C GLN A 162 29.11 4.39 8.97
N ALA A 163 29.19 5.18 10.04
CA ALA A 163 30.02 4.85 11.21
C ALA A 163 29.53 3.62 11.98
N ALA A 164 28.24 3.30 11.94
CA ALA A 164 27.68 2.13 12.61
C ALA A 164 27.91 0.81 11.84
N VAL A 165 28.37 0.87 10.59
CA VAL A 165 28.58 -0.31 9.71
C VAL A 165 30.09 -0.63 9.58
N THR A 166 30.95 0.27 10.02
CA THR A 166 32.42 0.09 10.09
C THR A 166 32.84 -0.38 11.47
#